data_2970e1938b2f7ed2dc4a2dd00c013786
#
_entry.id   2970e1938b2f7ed2dc4a2dd00c013786
#
_cell.length_a   1.000
_cell.length_b   1.000
_cell.length_c   1.000
_cell.angle_alpha   90.00
_cell.angle_beta   90.00
_cell.angle_gamma   90.00
#
_symmetry.space_group_name_H-M   'P 1'
#
loop_
_entity.id
_entity.type
_entity.pdbx_description
1 polymer ?
#
loop_
_entity_poly.entity_id
_entity_poly.type
_entity_poly.pdbx_seq_one_letter_code
_entity_poly.pdbx_strand_id
1 'polypeptide(L)'
;MDLVALLLLFFPAALFLLHRAAAASAATVTVGHSGNIYERSAVPRAAPRAVARMDGDVIIGALFSVHHQPSSEKVAERKCGEVREQYGIQRVEAMFHALDRINGDPDLLPSISLGCEIRDSCWHSSVALEQSIEFIRDSLISIRDDKDGSKWCIDGTPSNQPPPSKKPIAGVIGPGSSSVAIQVQNLLQLFNIPQIAYSATSIDLSDKTLFKYFLRVVPSDTLQARAMLDIVKRYNWTYVSAVHTEGNYGESGMEAFKELASQEGLCIAHSDKIYSNAGERHFDRLLGKLRERLPKARVVVCFCEGMTVRGLLIAMRRLGVHGEFLLIGRCAHTRTRTRARTHTHTHAHTLSIRFFQVGSNCNLGR
;
A
#
# COMPACT_ATOMS: atom_id res chain seq x y z
N MET A 1 -12.61 44.84 -3.97
CA MET A 1 -13.81 44.11 -3.47
C MET A 1 -13.28 42.87 -2.80
N ASP A 2 -13.30 42.88 -1.49
CA ASP A 2 -12.53 41.95 -0.65
C ASP A 2 -13.17 40.55 -0.57
N LEU A 3 -12.32 39.54 -0.66
CA LEU A 3 -12.66 38.12 -0.55
C LEU A 3 -13.44 37.78 0.74
N VAL A 4 -13.32 38.62 1.77
CA VAL A 4 -14.04 38.52 3.05
C VAL A 4 -15.51 38.85 2.90
N ALA A 5 -15.88 39.76 2.01
CA ALA A 5 -17.27 40.13 1.76
C ALA A 5 -18.05 39.03 1.02
N LEU A 6 -17.36 38.22 0.20
CA LEU A 6 -17.96 37.09 -0.50
C LEU A 6 -18.24 35.90 0.42
N LEU A 7 -17.40 35.65 1.42
CA LEU A 7 -17.56 34.58 2.42
C LEU A 7 -18.75 34.86 3.41
N LEU A 8 -19.05 36.12 3.69
CA LEU A 8 -20.13 36.46 4.58
C LEU A 8 -21.55 36.39 3.95
N LEU A 9 -21.63 36.34 2.62
CA LEU A 9 -22.91 36.22 1.89
C LEU A 9 -23.41 34.77 1.74
N PHE A 10 -22.51 33.79 1.90
CA PHE A 10 -22.88 32.36 1.77
C PHE A 10 -23.06 31.62 3.09
N PHE A 11 -22.69 32.25 4.22
CA PHE A 11 -22.81 31.62 5.54
C PHE A 11 -24.26 31.43 6.03
N PRO A 12 -25.24 32.32 5.76
CA PRO A 12 -26.60 32.09 6.21
C PRO A 12 -27.35 31.01 5.44
N ALA A 13 -27.00 30.75 4.19
CA ALA A 13 -27.67 29.73 3.38
C ALA A 13 -27.26 28.29 3.78
N ALA A 14 -26.00 28.08 4.18
CA ALA A 14 -25.50 26.79 4.68
C ALA A 14 -26.10 26.45 6.05
N LEU A 15 -26.28 27.44 6.93
CA LEU A 15 -26.90 27.26 8.24
C LEU A 15 -28.40 26.92 8.15
N PHE A 16 -29.08 27.46 7.13
CA PHE A 16 -30.51 27.18 6.89
C PHE A 16 -30.77 25.79 6.35
N LEU A 17 -29.81 25.25 5.52
CA LEU A 17 -29.88 23.90 5.03
C LEU A 17 -29.56 22.85 6.11
N LEU A 18 -28.65 23.14 7.01
CA LEU A 18 -28.37 22.30 8.18
C LEU A 18 -29.53 22.25 9.18
N HIS A 19 -30.24 23.36 9.39
CA HIS A 19 -31.46 23.40 10.24
C HIS A 19 -32.65 22.65 9.62
N ARG A 20 -32.79 22.63 8.30
CA ARG A 20 -33.86 21.86 7.65
C ARG A 20 -33.60 20.36 7.66
N ALA A 21 -32.33 19.92 7.60
CA ALA A 21 -31.97 18.51 7.73
C ALA A 21 -32.18 17.95 9.16
N ALA A 22 -32.01 18.79 10.19
CA ALA A 22 -32.26 18.41 11.57
C ALA A 22 -33.76 18.35 11.94
N ALA A 23 -34.62 19.12 11.24
CA ALA A 23 -36.06 19.15 11.51
C ALA A 23 -36.86 18.00 10.87
N ALA A 24 -36.28 17.26 9.93
CA ALA A 24 -36.95 16.14 9.26
C ALA A 24 -36.80 14.79 9.96
N SER A 25 -36.10 14.72 11.11
CA SER A 25 -35.86 13.47 11.85
C SER A 25 -36.59 13.37 13.19
N ALA A 26 -37.59 14.20 13.44
CA ALA A 26 -38.45 14.05 14.59
C ALA A 26 -39.76 13.32 14.23
N ALA A 27 -39.65 12.04 13.88
CA ALA A 27 -40.77 11.14 13.83
C ALA A 27 -41.11 10.70 15.28
N THR A 28 -42.28 11.07 15.72
CA THR A 28 -42.92 10.78 17.02
C THR A 28 -42.95 9.23 17.21
N VAL A 29 -42.22 8.76 18.21
CA VAL A 29 -42.34 7.38 18.68
C VAL A 29 -43.41 7.35 19.74
N THR A 30 -44.55 6.79 19.39
CA THR A 30 -45.59 6.38 20.37
C THR A 30 -45.10 5.13 21.09
N VAL A 31 -44.95 5.23 22.40
CA VAL A 31 -44.56 4.10 23.26
C VAL A 31 -45.78 3.19 23.44
N GLY A 32 -45.79 2.07 22.72
CA GLY A 32 -46.67 0.94 23.02
C GLY A 32 -45.91 -0.06 23.91
N HIS A 33 -46.42 -0.25 25.13
CA HIS A 33 -45.95 -1.31 26.03
C HIS A 33 -46.34 -2.68 25.44
N SER A 34 -45.34 -3.36 24.84
CA SER A 34 -45.38 -4.80 24.70
C SER A 34 -43.93 -5.28 24.61
N GLY A 35 -43.53 -6.10 25.60
CA GLY A 35 -42.16 -6.61 25.71
C GLY A 35 -41.81 -7.50 24.55
N ASN A 36 -40.94 -6.97 23.71
CA ASN A 36 -40.08 -7.79 22.84
C ASN A 36 -38.67 -7.26 22.93
N ILE A 37 -37.83 -8.07 23.53
CA ILE A 37 -36.38 -7.91 23.57
C ILE A 37 -35.93 -7.80 22.11
N TYR A 38 -35.51 -6.59 21.69
CA TYR A 38 -34.81 -6.41 20.44
C TYR A 38 -33.50 -7.23 20.54
N GLU A 39 -33.54 -8.41 19.98
CA GLU A 39 -32.33 -9.13 19.59
C GLU A 39 -31.55 -8.19 18.66
N ARG A 40 -30.56 -7.52 19.19
CA ARG A 40 -29.55 -6.83 18.38
C ARG A 40 -28.96 -7.90 17.49
N SER A 41 -29.35 -7.91 16.21
CA SER A 41 -28.63 -8.65 15.19
C SER A 41 -27.16 -8.33 15.36
N ALA A 42 -26.43 -9.21 16.00
CA ALA A 42 -24.99 -9.10 16.12
C ALA A 42 -24.46 -9.17 14.68
N VAL A 43 -24.04 -8.01 14.15
CA VAL A 43 -23.25 -7.97 12.93
C VAL A 43 -22.14 -9.00 13.14
N PRO A 44 -22.02 -10.04 12.27
CA PRO A 44 -21.03 -11.06 12.45
C PRO A 44 -19.66 -10.39 12.61
N ARG A 45 -19.08 -10.51 13.80
CA ARG A 45 -17.74 -9.98 14.06
C ARG A 45 -16.82 -10.76 13.13
N ALA A 46 -16.19 -10.06 12.18
CA ALA A 46 -15.22 -10.70 11.29
C ALA A 46 -14.24 -11.50 12.16
N ALA A 47 -13.92 -12.73 11.74
CA ALA A 47 -12.98 -13.57 12.47
C ALA A 47 -11.68 -12.78 12.72
N PRO A 48 -11.11 -12.84 13.94
CA PRO A 48 -9.91 -12.08 14.26
C PRO A 48 -8.79 -12.48 13.29
N ARG A 49 -8.13 -11.48 12.70
CA ARG A 49 -6.99 -11.71 11.79
C ARG A 49 -5.81 -12.25 12.58
N ALA A 50 -5.05 -13.13 11.94
CA ALA A 50 -3.81 -13.64 12.52
C ALA A 50 -2.82 -12.49 12.78
N VAL A 51 -2.20 -12.53 13.96
CA VAL A 51 -1.18 -11.57 14.39
C VAL A 51 0.04 -12.37 14.82
N ALA A 52 1.21 -12.03 14.28
CA ALA A 52 2.47 -12.62 14.72
C ALA A 52 3.11 -11.67 15.74
N ARG A 53 3.62 -12.23 16.86
CA ARG A 53 4.15 -11.45 17.99
C ARG A 53 5.46 -12.02 18.49
N MET A 54 6.28 -11.10 19.00
CA MET A 54 7.45 -11.38 19.82
C MET A 54 7.41 -10.41 20.99
N ASP A 55 7.57 -10.91 22.21
CA ASP A 55 7.59 -10.08 23.42
C ASP A 55 8.91 -9.32 23.53
N GLY A 56 8.87 -8.18 24.18
CA GLY A 56 10.03 -7.31 24.41
C GLY A 56 9.71 -6.13 25.30
N ASP A 57 10.71 -5.34 25.65
CA ASP A 57 10.52 -4.12 26.46
C ASP A 57 9.93 -2.98 25.65
N VAL A 58 10.32 -2.89 24.39
CA VAL A 58 9.78 -1.94 23.39
C VAL A 58 9.14 -2.73 22.25
N ILE A 59 7.89 -2.45 21.95
CA ILE A 59 7.14 -3.16 20.90
C ILE A 59 7.10 -2.33 19.62
N ILE A 60 7.51 -2.92 18.51
CA ILE A 60 7.48 -2.35 17.18
C ILE A 60 6.31 -2.96 16.39
N GLY A 61 5.38 -2.13 15.92
CA GLY A 61 4.34 -2.56 15.00
C GLY A 61 4.89 -2.80 13.60
N ALA A 62 4.31 -3.73 12.85
CA ALA A 62 4.62 -3.90 11.45
C ALA A 62 3.38 -4.21 10.61
N LEU A 63 3.33 -3.62 9.42
CA LEU A 63 2.29 -3.85 8.40
C LEU A 63 2.94 -4.48 7.17
N PHE A 64 2.84 -5.80 7.06
CA PHE A 64 3.30 -6.55 5.90
C PHE A 64 2.09 -7.06 5.10
N SER A 65 2.26 -7.22 3.80
CA SER A 65 1.22 -7.82 2.97
C SER A 65 1.44 -9.32 2.86
N VAL A 66 1.00 -10.04 3.88
CA VAL A 66 1.10 -11.50 3.95
C VAL A 66 0.20 -12.16 2.91
N HIS A 67 -0.95 -11.54 2.64
CA HIS A 67 -1.88 -11.96 1.60
C HIS A 67 -1.93 -10.96 0.44
N HIS A 68 -2.44 -11.42 -0.70
CA HIS A 68 -2.81 -10.56 -1.81
C HIS A 68 -4.00 -9.66 -1.43
N GLN A 69 -4.12 -8.53 -2.14
CA GLN A 69 -5.26 -7.63 -1.94
C GLN A 69 -6.59 -8.32 -2.24
N PRO A 70 -7.68 -7.87 -1.61
CA PRO A 70 -9.02 -8.36 -1.90
C PRO A 70 -9.36 -8.21 -3.39
N SER A 71 -10.07 -9.17 -3.96
CA SER A 71 -10.70 -8.98 -5.28
C SER A 71 -11.78 -7.89 -5.20
N SER A 72 -12.12 -7.26 -6.32
CA SER A 72 -13.13 -6.18 -6.39
C SER A 72 -14.44 -6.55 -5.69
N GLU A 73 -14.87 -7.80 -5.79
CA GLU A 73 -16.11 -8.31 -5.18
C GLU A 73 -16.00 -8.48 -3.65
N LYS A 74 -14.79 -8.69 -3.14
CA LYS A 74 -14.52 -8.95 -1.71
C LYS A 74 -13.94 -7.77 -0.95
N VAL A 75 -13.80 -6.62 -1.61
CA VAL A 75 -13.26 -5.38 -0.99
C VAL A 75 -14.12 -4.93 0.18
N ALA A 76 -15.47 -4.96 0.03
CA ALA A 76 -16.39 -4.55 1.09
C ALA A 76 -16.26 -5.45 2.34
N GLU A 77 -16.03 -6.73 2.16
CA GLU A 77 -15.81 -7.71 3.24
C GLU A 77 -14.38 -7.65 3.80
N ARG A 78 -13.48 -6.91 3.17
CA ARG A 78 -12.03 -6.85 3.46
C ARG A 78 -11.38 -8.24 3.49
N LYS A 79 -11.91 -9.18 2.72
CA LYS A 79 -11.41 -10.55 2.64
C LYS A 79 -10.21 -10.61 1.70
N CYS A 80 -9.03 -10.81 2.27
CA CYS A 80 -7.77 -10.88 1.53
C CYS A 80 -7.69 -12.11 0.62
N GLY A 81 -6.83 -12.02 -0.39
CA GLY A 81 -6.57 -13.11 -1.33
C GLY A 81 -5.64 -14.19 -0.75
N GLU A 82 -4.95 -14.90 -1.63
CA GLU A 82 -4.02 -15.97 -1.28
C GLU A 82 -2.76 -15.44 -0.59
N VAL A 83 -2.04 -16.32 0.10
CA VAL A 83 -0.79 -16.01 0.79
C VAL A 83 0.31 -15.64 -0.22
N ARG A 84 1.10 -14.63 0.11
CA ARG A 84 2.26 -14.18 -0.65
C ARG A 84 3.53 -14.71 -0.01
N GLU A 85 4.05 -15.79 -0.52
CA GLU A 85 5.26 -16.42 0.03
C GLU A 85 6.47 -15.47 0.00
N GLN A 86 6.77 -14.89 -1.16
CA GLN A 86 8.01 -14.12 -1.38
C GLN A 86 8.01 -12.73 -0.75
N TYR A 87 6.87 -12.04 -0.70
CA TYR A 87 6.80 -10.65 -0.21
C TYR A 87 6.02 -10.50 1.09
N GLY A 88 5.35 -11.56 1.53
CA GLY A 88 4.60 -11.60 2.76
C GLY A 88 5.38 -12.32 3.85
N ILE A 89 5.39 -13.66 3.81
CA ILE A 89 6.00 -14.49 4.85
C ILE A 89 7.50 -14.21 5.00
N GLN A 90 8.24 -14.05 3.90
CA GLN A 90 9.67 -13.73 3.98
C GLN A 90 9.97 -12.44 4.77
N ARG A 91 9.07 -11.44 4.74
CA ARG A 91 9.26 -10.22 5.53
C ARG A 91 8.97 -10.42 7.01
N VAL A 92 7.99 -11.25 7.32
CA VAL A 92 7.71 -11.65 8.71
C VAL A 92 8.93 -12.32 9.32
N GLU A 93 9.46 -13.33 8.64
CA GLU A 93 10.66 -14.04 9.08
C GLU A 93 11.90 -13.14 9.16
N ALA A 94 12.07 -12.25 8.16
CA ALA A 94 13.17 -11.29 8.17
C ALA A 94 13.10 -10.34 9.37
N MET A 95 11.89 -9.94 9.81
CA MET A 95 11.72 -9.11 11.00
C MET A 95 12.09 -9.86 12.26
N PHE A 96 11.61 -11.09 12.46
CA PHE A 96 11.99 -11.92 13.60
C PHE A 96 13.50 -12.14 13.66
N HIS A 97 14.10 -12.55 12.53
CA HIS A 97 15.56 -12.74 12.47
C HIS A 97 16.34 -11.45 12.77
N ALA A 98 15.87 -10.29 12.32
CA ALA A 98 16.51 -9.01 12.61
C ALA A 98 16.42 -8.66 14.11
N LEU A 99 15.27 -8.89 14.74
CA LEU A 99 15.07 -8.65 16.16
C LEU A 99 15.91 -9.61 17.01
N ASP A 100 15.98 -10.90 16.65
CA ASP A 100 16.84 -11.88 17.33
C ASP A 100 18.31 -11.44 17.29
N ARG A 101 18.78 -10.94 16.14
CA ARG A 101 20.15 -10.43 16.01
C ARG A 101 20.39 -9.17 16.85
N ILE A 102 19.45 -8.23 16.86
CA ILE A 102 19.57 -6.98 17.65
C ILE A 102 19.56 -7.30 19.13
N ASN A 103 18.64 -8.15 19.58
CA ASN A 103 18.51 -8.54 20.97
C ASN A 103 19.69 -9.41 21.47
N GLY A 104 20.33 -10.12 20.54
CA GLY A 104 21.53 -10.92 20.83
C GLY A 104 22.85 -10.15 20.83
N ASP A 105 22.84 -8.89 20.39
CA ASP A 105 24.02 -8.04 20.31
C ASP A 105 24.14 -7.17 21.58
N PRO A 106 25.12 -7.42 22.45
CA PRO A 106 25.26 -6.70 23.74
C PRO A 106 25.61 -5.21 23.56
N ASP A 107 26.13 -4.82 22.40
CA ASP A 107 26.58 -3.45 22.15
C ASP A 107 25.47 -2.55 21.60
N LEU A 108 24.39 -3.12 21.02
CA LEU A 108 23.33 -2.34 20.37
C LEU A 108 22.31 -1.77 21.37
N LEU A 109 21.72 -2.59 22.22
CA LEU A 109 20.68 -2.18 23.17
C LEU A 109 20.88 -2.92 24.51
N PRO A 110 21.89 -2.56 25.29
CA PRO A 110 22.17 -3.24 26.54
C PRO A 110 20.97 -3.16 27.49
N SER A 111 20.49 -4.31 27.96
CA SER A 111 19.37 -4.46 28.90
C SER A 111 17.99 -4.05 28.37
N ILE A 112 17.82 -3.83 27.08
CA ILE A 112 16.53 -3.53 26.45
C ILE A 112 16.27 -4.55 25.35
N SER A 113 15.17 -5.29 25.45
CA SER A 113 14.71 -6.21 24.41
C SER A 113 13.68 -5.56 23.50
N LEU A 114 13.83 -5.75 22.18
CA LEU A 114 12.83 -5.35 21.18
C LEU A 114 11.87 -6.50 20.91
N GLY A 115 10.60 -6.21 21.03
CA GLY A 115 9.53 -7.10 20.57
C GLY A 115 8.81 -6.54 19.35
N CYS A 116 7.89 -7.32 18.78
CA CYS A 116 7.08 -6.85 17.67
C CYS A 116 5.63 -7.36 17.68
N GLU A 117 4.78 -6.61 17.00
CA GLU A 117 3.44 -7.03 16.62
C GLU A 117 3.26 -6.84 15.12
N ILE A 118 3.18 -7.94 14.37
CA ILE A 118 3.09 -7.95 12.92
C ILE A 118 1.65 -8.23 12.50
N ARG A 119 1.08 -7.36 11.67
CA ARG A 119 -0.28 -7.45 11.14
C ARG A 119 -0.28 -7.41 9.62
N ASP A 120 -1.28 -8.04 9.01
CA ASP A 120 -1.40 -8.14 7.56
C ASP A 120 -2.15 -6.93 6.98
N SER A 121 -1.50 -6.21 6.10
CA SER A 121 -2.09 -5.09 5.34
C SER A 121 -2.81 -5.53 4.06
N CYS A 122 -2.63 -6.77 3.63
CA CYS A 122 -3.12 -7.30 2.35
C CYS A 122 -2.87 -6.37 1.14
N TRP A 123 -1.86 -5.50 1.19
CA TRP A 123 -1.59 -4.47 0.17
C TRP A 123 -2.80 -3.58 -0.14
N HIS A 124 -3.71 -3.37 0.85
CA HIS A 124 -4.97 -2.64 0.67
C HIS A 124 -5.24 -1.66 1.80
N SER A 125 -5.64 -0.43 1.45
CA SER A 125 -5.77 0.68 2.40
C SER A 125 -6.77 0.41 3.52
N SER A 126 -7.97 -0.10 3.20
CA SER A 126 -9.00 -0.33 4.23
C SER A 126 -8.60 -1.42 5.22
N VAL A 127 -7.87 -2.44 4.77
CA VAL A 127 -7.33 -3.49 5.64
C VAL A 127 -6.21 -2.93 6.52
N ALA A 128 -5.27 -2.20 5.92
CA ALA A 128 -4.16 -1.61 6.65
C ALA A 128 -4.63 -0.59 7.71
N LEU A 129 -5.64 0.23 7.40
CA LEU A 129 -6.24 1.16 8.38
C LEU A 129 -6.91 0.42 9.53
N GLU A 130 -7.68 -0.64 9.25
CA GLU A 130 -8.28 -1.51 10.28
C GLU A 130 -7.20 -2.06 11.22
N GLN A 131 -6.10 -2.58 10.68
CA GLN A 131 -4.99 -3.10 11.48
C GLN A 131 -4.23 -2.00 12.24
N SER A 132 -4.14 -0.80 11.68
CA SER A 132 -3.52 0.37 12.36
C SER A 132 -4.35 0.85 13.54
N ILE A 133 -5.68 0.82 13.42
CA ILE A 133 -6.60 1.15 14.53
C ILE A 133 -6.38 0.17 15.71
N GLU A 134 -6.15 -1.11 15.44
CA GLU A 134 -5.87 -2.09 16.48
C GLU A 134 -4.57 -1.77 17.25
N PHE A 135 -3.50 -1.29 16.56
CA PHE A 135 -2.29 -0.80 17.24
C PHE A 135 -2.59 0.36 18.18
N ILE A 136 -3.39 1.33 17.72
CA ILE A 136 -3.72 2.53 18.48
C ILE A 136 -4.62 2.19 19.65
N ARG A 137 -5.64 1.35 19.44
CA ARG A 137 -6.59 0.93 20.47
C ARG A 137 -5.87 0.27 21.65
N ASP A 138 -4.96 -0.64 21.36
CA ASP A 138 -4.21 -1.34 22.39
C ASP A 138 -3.31 -0.36 23.19
N SER A 139 -2.74 0.66 22.52
CA SER A 139 -1.97 1.72 23.18
C SER A 139 -2.84 2.64 24.06
N LEU A 140 -4.05 2.98 23.62
CA LEU A 140 -4.97 3.83 24.38
C LEU A 140 -5.54 3.15 25.62
N ILE A 141 -5.77 1.84 25.58
CA ILE A 141 -6.24 1.05 26.73
C ILE A 141 -5.15 1.06 27.80
N SER A 142 -3.90 0.83 27.45
CA SER A 142 -2.77 0.86 28.38
C SER A 142 -2.65 2.19 29.13
N ILE A 143 -2.84 3.33 28.43
CA ILE A 143 -2.79 4.68 29.06
C ILE A 143 -3.95 4.92 30.04
N ARG A 144 -5.12 4.33 29.79
CA ARG A 144 -6.27 4.44 30.70
C ARG A 144 -6.06 3.65 31.98
N ASP A 145 -5.55 2.44 31.86
CA ASP A 145 -5.32 1.55 32.99
C ASP A 145 -4.28 2.11 33.98
N ASP A 146 -3.31 2.90 33.51
CA ASP A 146 -2.32 3.56 34.37
C ASP A 146 -2.87 4.77 35.16
N LYS A 147 -3.95 5.40 34.68
CA LYS A 147 -4.55 6.57 35.32
C LYS A 147 -5.66 6.24 36.31
N ASP A 148 -6.35 5.13 36.13
CA ASP A 148 -7.48 4.72 36.95
C ASP A 148 -7.02 3.55 37.87
N GLY A 149 -6.52 3.88 39.04
CA GLY A 149 -6.09 2.91 40.06
C GLY A 149 -7.22 2.06 40.67
N SER A 150 -8.44 2.16 40.18
CA SER A 150 -9.60 1.41 40.67
C SER A 150 -10.09 0.42 39.60
N LYS A 151 -9.65 -0.82 39.72
CA LYS A 151 -10.14 -1.93 38.88
C LYS A 151 -11.34 -2.58 39.54
N TRP A 152 -12.53 -2.16 39.12
CA TRP A 152 -13.77 -2.78 39.53
C TRP A 152 -14.38 -3.56 38.38
N CYS A 153 -14.78 -4.81 38.62
CA CYS A 153 -15.61 -5.56 37.70
C CYS A 153 -17.03 -4.98 37.66
N ILE A 154 -17.81 -5.27 36.61
CA ILE A 154 -19.20 -4.80 36.45
C ILE A 154 -20.09 -5.26 37.61
N ASP A 155 -19.71 -6.31 38.32
CA ASP A 155 -20.37 -6.88 39.50
C ASP A 155 -19.94 -6.23 40.81
N GLY A 156 -19.10 -5.20 40.77
CA GLY A 156 -18.61 -4.49 41.97
C GLY A 156 -17.53 -5.22 42.75
N THR A 157 -16.97 -6.29 42.22
CA THR A 157 -15.85 -7.00 42.85
C THR A 157 -14.51 -6.40 42.42
N PRO A 158 -13.51 -6.24 43.33
CA PRO A 158 -12.18 -5.81 42.94
C PRO A 158 -11.51 -6.90 42.10
N SER A 159 -11.04 -6.54 40.87
CA SER A 159 -10.28 -7.45 40.03
C SER A 159 -8.91 -7.69 40.64
N ASN A 160 -8.66 -8.89 41.14
CA ASN A 160 -7.36 -9.29 41.70
C ASN A 160 -6.31 -9.67 40.61
N GLN A 161 -6.67 -9.64 39.34
CA GLN A 161 -5.72 -9.81 38.25
C GLN A 161 -5.54 -8.49 37.51
N PRO A 162 -4.31 -7.93 37.47
CA PRO A 162 -4.02 -6.86 36.54
C PRO A 162 -4.28 -7.42 35.12
N PRO A 163 -5.11 -6.76 34.29
CA PRO A 163 -5.18 -7.12 32.90
C PRO A 163 -3.76 -7.06 32.35
N PRO A 164 -3.35 -7.99 31.47
CA PRO A 164 -2.06 -7.90 30.83
C PRO A 164 -2.02 -6.56 30.08
N SER A 165 -1.31 -5.58 30.62
CA SER A 165 -1.15 -4.28 30.00
C SER A 165 -0.34 -4.49 28.74
N LYS A 166 -0.99 -4.44 27.58
CA LYS A 166 -0.27 -4.46 26.31
C LYS A 166 0.58 -3.21 26.23
N LYS A 167 1.88 -3.41 26.02
CA LYS A 167 2.81 -2.31 25.82
C LYS A 167 2.42 -1.50 24.57
N PRO A 168 2.49 -0.16 24.61
CA PRO A 168 2.20 0.68 23.47
C PRO A 168 3.20 0.45 22.34
N ILE A 169 2.75 0.61 21.10
CA ILE A 169 3.61 0.52 19.92
C ILE A 169 4.48 1.78 19.82
N ALA A 170 5.80 1.59 19.77
CA ALA A 170 6.77 2.68 19.68
C ALA A 170 6.88 3.29 18.28
N GLY A 171 6.57 2.51 17.25
CA GLY A 171 6.60 2.92 15.85
C GLY A 171 6.10 1.79 14.96
N VAL A 172 5.89 2.06 13.67
CA VAL A 172 5.34 1.09 12.71
C VAL A 172 6.27 0.95 11.51
N ILE A 173 6.66 -0.29 11.19
CA ILE A 173 7.38 -0.64 9.96
C ILE A 173 6.38 -0.98 8.85
N GLY A 174 6.51 -0.33 7.70
CA GLY A 174 5.61 -0.48 6.57
C GLY A 174 4.42 0.50 6.60
N PRO A 175 3.41 0.27 5.74
CA PRO A 175 3.32 -0.77 4.72
C PRO A 175 4.20 -0.53 3.50
N GLY A 176 4.16 -1.46 2.52
CA GLY A 176 5.01 -1.39 1.32
C GLY A 176 4.44 -0.58 0.16
N SER A 177 3.13 -0.47 0.03
CA SER A 177 2.46 0.33 -1.01
C SER A 177 2.45 1.81 -0.61
N SER A 178 2.77 2.71 -1.54
CA SER A 178 2.78 4.16 -1.28
C SER A 178 1.40 4.68 -0.91
N SER A 179 0.35 4.28 -1.64
CA SER A 179 -1.03 4.70 -1.37
C SER A 179 -1.50 4.21 0.01
N VAL A 180 -1.15 2.98 0.38
CA VAL A 180 -1.47 2.43 1.71
C VAL A 180 -0.66 3.12 2.80
N ALA A 181 0.62 3.42 2.55
CA ALA A 181 1.49 4.12 3.50
C ALA A 181 0.99 5.53 3.82
N ILE A 182 0.50 6.26 2.81
CA ILE A 182 -0.11 7.59 2.97
C ILE A 182 -1.33 7.50 3.89
N GLN A 183 -2.24 6.57 3.64
CA GLN A 183 -3.44 6.41 4.45
C GLN A 183 -3.12 6.04 5.90
N VAL A 184 -2.18 5.12 6.10
CA VAL A 184 -1.73 4.72 7.43
C VAL A 184 -1.04 5.88 8.15
N GLN A 185 -0.19 6.65 7.46
CA GLN A 185 0.49 7.80 8.07
C GLN A 185 -0.48 8.90 8.49
N ASN A 186 -1.52 9.17 7.70
CA ASN A 186 -2.57 10.13 8.05
C ASN A 186 -3.24 9.77 9.38
N LEU A 187 -3.34 8.49 9.71
CA LEU A 187 -3.86 8.03 10.99
C LEU A 187 -2.79 8.07 12.10
N LEU A 188 -1.61 7.48 11.86
CA LEU A 188 -0.57 7.31 12.89
C LEU A 188 -0.01 8.65 13.38
N GLN A 189 0.09 9.66 12.50
CA GLN A 189 0.61 10.97 12.88
C GLN A 189 -0.28 11.71 13.90
N LEU A 190 -1.58 11.41 13.98
CA LEU A 190 -2.49 11.97 15.00
C LEU A 190 -2.10 11.53 16.41
N PHE A 191 -1.38 10.41 16.51
CA PHE A 191 -0.90 9.83 17.76
C PHE A 191 0.62 9.96 17.93
N ASN A 192 1.27 10.75 17.08
CA ASN A 192 2.72 10.93 17.05
C ASN A 192 3.51 9.62 16.89
N ILE A 193 2.92 8.61 16.25
CA ILE A 193 3.56 7.32 16.00
C ILE A 193 4.38 7.40 14.72
N PRO A 194 5.72 7.21 14.78
CA PRO A 194 6.57 7.22 13.59
C PRO A 194 6.32 6.00 12.71
N GLN A 195 6.37 6.22 11.40
CA GLN A 195 6.22 5.17 10.39
C GLN A 195 7.48 5.09 9.53
N ILE A 196 8.04 3.89 9.38
CA ILE A 196 9.21 3.64 8.55
C ILE A 196 8.84 2.71 7.41
N ALA A 197 8.77 3.25 6.18
CA ALA A 197 8.42 2.45 5.02
C ALA A 197 9.64 1.79 4.38
N TYR A 198 9.49 0.51 4.05
CA TYR A 198 10.54 -0.29 3.41
C TYR A 198 10.45 -0.29 1.87
N SER A 199 9.35 0.17 1.28
CA SER A 199 9.13 0.11 -0.18
C SER A 199 8.24 1.22 -0.74
N ALA A 200 7.66 2.11 0.07
CA ALA A 200 6.82 3.22 -0.38
C ALA A 200 7.70 4.38 -0.89
N THR A 201 7.70 4.57 -2.19
CA THR A 201 8.63 5.46 -2.90
C THR A 201 7.98 6.72 -3.45
N SER A 202 6.63 6.87 -3.41
CA SER A 202 5.91 8.02 -3.95
C SER A 202 6.57 9.36 -3.55
N ILE A 203 6.59 10.29 -4.49
CA ILE A 203 7.11 11.64 -4.31
C ILE A 203 6.33 12.39 -3.23
N ASP A 204 5.03 12.17 -3.16
CA ASP A 204 4.12 12.81 -2.19
C ASP A 204 4.61 12.64 -0.75
N LEU A 205 5.15 11.46 -0.42
CA LEU A 205 5.69 11.14 0.92
C LEU A 205 6.98 11.91 1.28
N SER A 206 7.54 12.69 0.36
CA SER A 206 8.70 13.56 0.63
C SER A 206 8.30 14.87 1.31
N ASP A 207 7.04 15.27 1.25
CA ASP A 207 6.53 16.48 1.88
C ASP A 207 6.44 16.28 3.40
N LYS A 208 7.37 16.92 4.12
CA LYS A 208 7.45 16.86 5.59
C LYS A 208 6.42 17.77 6.29
N THR A 209 5.76 18.65 5.57
CA THR A 209 4.66 19.45 6.13
C THR A 209 3.43 18.58 6.32
N LEU A 210 3.18 17.65 5.40
CA LEU A 210 2.06 16.70 5.43
C LEU A 210 2.41 15.39 6.17
N PHE A 211 3.64 14.89 6.04
CA PHE A 211 4.08 13.58 6.54
C PHE A 211 5.25 13.71 7.51
N LYS A 212 5.04 14.43 8.60
CA LYS A 212 6.06 14.77 9.60
C LYS A 212 6.73 13.54 10.23
N TYR A 213 5.95 12.51 10.53
CA TYR A 213 6.42 11.28 11.21
C TYR A 213 6.73 10.14 10.25
N PHE A 214 6.80 10.41 8.93
CA PHE A 214 7.11 9.41 7.94
C PHE A 214 8.61 9.36 7.63
N LEU A 215 9.17 8.15 7.65
CA LEU A 215 10.54 7.84 7.26
C LEU A 215 10.53 6.72 6.20
N ARG A 216 11.59 6.61 5.42
CA ARG A 216 11.75 5.49 4.48
C ARG A 216 13.22 5.14 4.26
N VAL A 217 13.47 3.86 4.01
CA VAL A 217 14.81 3.33 3.70
C VAL A 217 15.07 3.20 2.20
N VAL A 218 14.13 3.64 1.38
CA VAL A 218 14.20 3.63 -0.09
C VAL A 218 14.15 5.05 -0.64
N PRO A 219 14.81 5.33 -1.78
CA PRO A 219 14.78 6.67 -2.38
C PRO A 219 13.40 7.03 -2.94
N SER A 220 13.18 8.32 -3.19
CA SER A 220 12.00 8.83 -3.88
C SER A 220 11.96 8.42 -5.35
N ASP A 221 10.76 8.30 -5.89
CA ASP A 221 10.52 8.02 -7.32
C ASP A 221 11.04 9.12 -8.26
N THR A 222 11.39 10.29 -7.74
CA THR A 222 12.11 11.32 -8.51
C THR A 222 13.41 10.77 -9.12
N LEU A 223 14.17 9.96 -8.35
CA LEU A 223 15.39 9.32 -8.85
C LEU A 223 15.08 8.22 -9.86
N GLN A 224 13.99 7.49 -9.66
CA GLN A 224 13.53 6.47 -10.61
C GLN A 224 13.11 7.11 -11.95
N ALA A 225 12.34 8.19 -11.92
CA ALA A 225 11.93 8.93 -13.12
C ALA A 225 13.14 9.45 -13.90
N ARG A 226 14.13 10.03 -13.20
CA ARG A 226 15.37 10.50 -13.81
C ARG A 226 16.14 9.35 -14.48
N ALA A 227 16.31 8.24 -13.79
CA ALA A 227 17.05 7.11 -14.33
C ALA A 227 16.34 6.45 -15.53
N MET A 228 14.99 6.41 -15.54
CA MET A 228 14.23 5.97 -16.72
C MET A 228 14.44 6.90 -17.91
N LEU A 229 14.44 8.21 -17.68
CA LEU A 229 14.74 9.20 -18.73
C LEU A 229 16.17 9.05 -19.26
N ASP A 230 17.15 8.85 -18.39
CA ASP A 230 18.56 8.65 -18.78
C ASP A 230 18.74 7.42 -19.68
N ILE A 231 17.99 6.32 -19.39
CA ILE A 231 17.96 5.15 -20.26
C ILE A 231 17.38 5.50 -21.63
N VAL A 232 16.25 6.19 -21.68
CA VAL A 232 15.61 6.61 -22.94
C VAL A 232 16.54 7.47 -23.76
N LYS A 233 17.21 8.46 -23.14
CA LYS A 233 18.20 9.35 -23.79
C LYS A 233 19.43 8.57 -24.30
N ARG A 234 19.97 7.65 -23.48
CA ARG A 234 21.15 6.86 -23.85
C ARG A 234 20.95 6.05 -25.12
N TYR A 235 19.72 5.58 -25.37
CA TYR A 235 19.37 4.83 -26.57
C TYR A 235 18.79 5.69 -27.69
N ASN A 236 18.80 7.03 -27.50
CA ASN A 236 18.30 8.02 -28.45
C ASN A 236 16.84 7.76 -28.89
N TRP A 237 16.01 7.29 -27.95
CA TRP A 237 14.57 7.14 -28.19
C TRP A 237 13.87 8.47 -27.95
N THR A 238 13.24 8.98 -28.99
CA THR A 238 12.57 10.30 -28.97
C THR A 238 11.06 10.21 -28.84
N TYR A 239 10.51 9.00 -28.97
CA TYR A 239 9.07 8.76 -28.99
C TYR A 239 8.72 7.47 -28.23
N VAL A 240 8.03 7.60 -27.09
CA VAL A 240 7.73 6.48 -26.19
C VAL A 240 6.25 6.43 -25.82
N SER A 241 5.77 5.27 -25.41
CA SER A 241 4.49 5.11 -24.71
C SER A 241 4.71 5.07 -23.20
N ALA A 242 3.71 5.44 -22.43
CA ALA A 242 3.76 5.49 -20.97
C ALA A 242 2.59 4.69 -20.39
N VAL A 243 2.86 3.88 -19.36
CA VAL A 243 1.85 3.13 -18.61
C VAL A 243 2.13 3.24 -17.13
N HIS A 244 1.12 3.41 -16.31
CA HIS A 244 1.30 3.41 -14.86
C HIS A 244 0.17 2.68 -14.14
N THR A 245 0.50 2.14 -12.94
CA THR A 245 -0.53 1.62 -12.04
C THR A 245 -1.27 2.79 -11.42
N GLU A 246 -2.56 2.65 -11.22
CA GLU A 246 -3.37 3.63 -10.49
C GLU A 246 -2.91 3.76 -9.03
N GLY A 247 -2.99 4.98 -8.50
CA GLY A 247 -2.60 5.35 -7.14
C GLY A 247 -1.27 6.09 -7.06
N ASN A 248 -0.96 6.58 -5.87
CA ASN A 248 0.12 7.56 -5.63
C ASN A 248 1.50 7.15 -6.20
N TYR A 249 1.86 5.87 -6.16
CA TYR A 249 3.13 5.41 -6.73
C TYR A 249 3.17 5.61 -8.25
N GLY A 250 2.17 5.09 -8.96
CA GLY A 250 2.15 5.14 -10.42
C GLY A 250 1.88 6.53 -10.97
N GLU A 251 0.94 7.24 -10.38
CA GLU A 251 0.51 8.57 -10.83
C GLU A 251 1.58 9.62 -10.60
N SER A 252 2.09 9.76 -9.37
CA SER A 252 3.12 10.77 -9.08
C SER A 252 4.45 10.46 -9.76
N GLY A 253 4.84 9.17 -9.85
CA GLY A 253 6.05 8.77 -10.57
C GLY A 253 5.96 9.03 -12.07
N MET A 254 4.82 8.73 -12.70
CA MET A 254 4.60 9.00 -14.11
C MET A 254 4.53 10.50 -14.41
N GLU A 255 3.93 11.30 -13.53
CA GLU A 255 3.87 12.75 -13.70
C GLU A 255 5.28 13.37 -13.66
N ALA A 256 6.12 12.96 -12.68
CA ALA A 256 7.51 13.37 -12.64
C ALA A 256 8.29 12.95 -13.90
N PHE A 257 8.02 11.76 -14.44
CA PHE A 257 8.63 11.34 -15.71
C PHE A 257 8.19 12.21 -16.88
N LYS A 258 6.90 12.53 -16.98
CA LYS A 258 6.36 13.40 -18.05
C LYS A 258 6.95 14.81 -18.00
N GLU A 259 7.08 15.37 -16.80
CA GLU A 259 7.70 16.68 -16.61
C GLU A 259 9.15 16.68 -17.09
N LEU A 260 9.95 15.72 -16.66
CA LEU A 260 11.34 15.55 -17.11
C LEU A 260 11.43 15.29 -18.61
N ALA A 261 10.53 14.48 -19.17
CA ALA A 261 10.47 14.18 -20.60
C ALA A 261 10.18 15.43 -21.43
N SER A 262 9.26 16.27 -20.96
CA SER A 262 8.93 17.55 -21.61
C SER A 262 10.11 18.51 -21.66
N GLN A 263 10.87 18.62 -20.54
CA GLN A 263 12.06 19.48 -20.46
C GLN A 263 13.16 19.04 -21.44
N GLU A 264 13.25 17.76 -21.75
CA GLU A 264 14.27 17.16 -22.63
C GLU A 264 13.77 16.89 -24.06
N GLY A 265 12.57 17.36 -24.40
CA GLY A 265 12.01 17.22 -25.76
C GLY A 265 11.63 15.80 -26.14
N LEU A 266 11.44 14.89 -25.17
CA LEU A 266 10.95 13.54 -25.39
C LEU A 266 9.44 13.56 -25.59
N CYS A 267 8.97 12.97 -26.70
CA CYS A 267 7.55 12.89 -27.02
C CYS A 267 6.92 11.63 -26.43
N ILE A 268 5.81 11.78 -25.69
CA ILE A 268 5.01 10.67 -25.19
C ILE A 268 3.81 10.46 -26.10
N ALA A 269 3.81 9.36 -26.85
CA ALA A 269 2.79 9.02 -27.84
C ALA A 269 1.43 8.72 -27.23
N HIS A 270 1.43 8.05 -26.09
CA HIS A 270 0.24 7.58 -25.40
C HIS A 270 0.56 7.38 -23.93
N SER A 271 -0.36 7.77 -23.06
CA SER A 271 -0.27 7.52 -21.63
C SER A 271 -1.58 6.89 -21.14
N ASP A 272 -1.48 5.73 -20.50
CA ASP A 272 -2.65 5.02 -19.97
C ASP A 272 -2.39 4.54 -18.55
N LYS A 273 -3.48 4.34 -17.79
CA LYS A 273 -3.41 3.81 -16.41
C LYS A 273 -4.16 2.48 -16.30
N ILE A 274 -3.75 1.67 -15.35
CA ILE A 274 -4.34 0.37 -15.10
C ILE A 274 -4.36 0.06 -13.61
N TYR A 275 -5.40 -0.59 -13.12
CA TYR A 275 -5.50 -1.03 -11.73
C TYR A 275 -4.51 -2.16 -11.44
N SER A 276 -3.95 -2.19 -10.23
CA SER A 276 -2.97 -3.21 -9.82
C SER A 276 -3.51 -4.64 -9.90
N ASN A 277 -4.81 -4.82 -9.66
CA ASN A 277 -5.54 -6.09 -9.73
C ASN A 277 -6.48 -6.19 -10.94
N ALA A 278 -6.19 -5.45 -12.01
CA ALA A 278 -7.01 -5.48 -13.22
C ALA A 278 -7.15 -6.90 -13.77
N GLY A 279 -8.35 -7.23 -14.25
CA GLY A 279 -8.61 -8.49 -14.93
C GLY A 279 -7.99 -8.53 -16.34
N GLU A 280 -7.88 -9.71 -16.91
CA GLU A 280 -7.21 -9.96 -18.20
C GLU A 280 -7.70 -9.05 -19.35
N ARG A 281 -9.01 -8.82 -19.47
CA ARG A 281 -9.60 -7.96 -20.50
C ARG A 281 -9.07 -6.51 -20.47
N HIS A 282 -8.68 -6.02 -19.32
CA HIS A 282 -8.11 -4.67 -19.19
C HIS A 282 -6.69 -4.62 -19.75
N PHE A 283 -5.89 -5.63 -19.50
CA PHE A 283 -4.55 -5.76 -20.09
C PHE A 283 -4.61 -5.94 -21.59
N ASP A 284 -5.57 -6.72 -22.12
CA ASP A 284 -5.77 -6.90 -23.56
C ASP A 284 -6.13 -5.59 -24.26
N ARG A 285 -7.04 -4.81 -23.66
CA ARG A 285 -7.42 -3.49 -24.16
C ARG A 285 -6.24 -2.52 -24.14
N LEU A 286 -5.47 -2.52 -23.06
CA LEU A 286 -4.25 -1.70 -22.94
C LEU A 286 -3.25 -2.04 -24.06
N LEU A 287 -2.96 -3.33 -24.26
CA LEU A 287 -2.04 -3.78 -25.30
C LEU A 287 -2.56 -3.44 -26.71
N GLY A 288 -3.88 -3.51 -26.94
CA GLY A 288 -4.51 -3.07 -28.20
C GLY A 288 -4.21 -1.60 -28.48
N LYS A 289 -4.45 -0.71 -27.51
CA LYS A 289 -4.14 0.73 -27.63
C LYS A 289 -2.66 1.00 -27.88
N LEU A 290 -1.76 0.27 -27.21
CA LEU A 290 -0.31 0.40 -27.43
C LEU A 290 0.08 -0.03 -28.84
N ARG A 291 -0.53 -1.10 -29.38
CA ARG A 291 -0.28 -1.58 -30.74
C ARG A 291 -0.70 -0.58 -31.82
N GLU A 292 -1.73 0.20 -31.61
CA GLU A 292 -2.17 1.27 -32.55
C GLU A 292 -1.05 2.30 -32.80
N ARG A 293 -0.08 2.41 -31.89
CA ARG A 293 1.04 3.35 -31.97
C ARG A 293 2.33 2.76 -32.57
N LEU A 294 2.31 1.47 -32.92
CA LEU A 294 3.45 0.82 -33.58
C LEU A 294 3.58 1.24 -35.04
N PRO A 295 4.81 1.17 -35.58
CA PRO A 295 6.06 0.78 -34.91
C PRO A 295 6.76 1.93 -34.17
N LYS A 296 6.26 3.17 -34.22
CA LYS A 296 6.96 4.35 -33.72
C LYS A 296 7.13 4.38 -32.21
N ALA A 297 6.10 4.02 -31.44
CA ALA A 297 6.09 4.07 -29.98
C ALA A 297 6.28 2.68 -29.35
N ARG A 298 7.32 1.96 -29.79
CA ARG A 298 7.62 0.58 -29.33
C ARG A 298 8.13 0.53 -27.88
N VAL A 299 8.77 1.59 -27.43
CA VAL A 299 9.32 1.67 -26.06
C VAL A 299 8.19 2.09 -25.11
N VAL A 300 7.96 1.33 -24.07
CA VAL A 300 6.93 1.57 -23.07
C VAL A 300 7.59 1.81 -21.71
N VAL A 301 7.46 3.02 -21.19
CA VAL A 301 7.90 3.39 -19.83
C VAL A 301 6.80 3.05 -18.85
N CYS A 302 7.12 2.29 -17.82
CA CYS A 302 6.16 1.72 -16.89
C CYS A 302 6.46 2.12 -15.44
N PHE A 303 5.64 2.97 -14.85
CA PHE A 303 5.56 3.17 -13.40
C PHE A 303 4.52 2.20 -12.82
N CYS A 304 4.86 0.94 -12.76
CA CYS A 304 3.92 -0.13 -12.50
C CYS A 304 4.30 -0.91 -11.24
N GLU A 305 3.30 -1.20 -10.42
CA GLU A 305 3.44 -2.17 -9.33
C GLU A 305 3.72 -3.57 -9.89
N GLY A 306 4.35 -4.42 -9.08
CA GLY A 306 4.75 -5.76 -9.51
C GLY A 306 3.62 -6.62 -10.06
N MET A 307 2.41 -6.51 -9.51
CA MET A 307 1.22 -7.23 -10.00
C MET A 307 0.78 -6.73 -11.38
N THR A 308 0.83 -5.43 -11.61
CA THR A 308 0.55 -4.83 -12.92
C THR A 308 1.55 -5.27 -13.98
N VAL A 309 2.85 -5.25 -13.65
CA VAL A 309 3.91 -5.75 -14.56
C VAL A 309 3.68 -7.22 -14.88
N ARG A 310 3.38 -8.04 -13.88
CA ARG A 310 3.08 -9.47 -14.06
C ARG A 310 1.88 -9.68 -14.99
N GLY A 311 0.79 -8.95 -14.75
CA GLY A 311 -0.43 -9.03 -15.59
C GLY A 311 -0.15 -8.62 -17.04
N LEU A 312 0.61 -7.54 -17.24
CA LEU A 312 1.02 -7.07 -18.57
C LEU A 312 1.86 -8.13 -19.32
N LEU A 313 2.83 -8.74 -18.65
CA LEU A 313 3.68 -9.77 -19.25
C LEU A 313 2.89 -11.05 -19.61
N ILE A 314 1.96 -11.46 -18.75
CA ILE A 314 1.09 -12.60 -19.01
C ILE A 314 0.21 -12.32 -20.24
N ALA A 315 -0.39 -11.13 -20.32
CA ALA A 315 -1.21 -10.73 -21.46
C ALA A 315 -0.39 -10.64 -22.75
N MET A 316 0.82 -10.06 -22.71
CA MET A 316 1.73 -10.01 -23.86
C MET A 316 2.07 -11.41 -24.38
N ARG A 317 2.31 -12.36 -23.47
CA ARG A 317 2.58 -13.76 -23.84
C ARG A 317 1.35 -14.43 -24.45
N ARG A 318 0.19 -14.24 -23.85
CA ARG A 318 -1.09 -14.83 -24.31
C ARG A 318 -1.45 -14.35 -25.72
N LEU A 319 -1.27 -13.04 -25.98
CA LEU A 319 -1.56 -12.41 -27.27
C LEU A 319 -0.43 -12.59 -28.31
N GLY A 320 0.68 -13.21 -27.95
CA GLY A 320 1.82 -13.42 -28.84
C GLY A 320 2.60 -12.15 -29.22
N VAL A 321 2.43 -11.05 -28.47
CA VAL A 321 3.01 -9.72 -28.77
C VAL A 321 4.28 -9.40 -27.98
N HIS A 322 4.88 -10.40 -27.34
CA HIS A 322 6.03 -10.23 -26.46
C HIS A 322 7.30 -9.67 -27.14
N GLY A 323 7.40 -9.76 -28.46
CA GLY A 323 8.51 -9.17 -29.22
C GLY A 323 8.24 -7.78 -29.78
N GLU A 324 7.01 -7.28 -29.67
CA GLU A 324 6.60 -6.00 -30.27
C GLU A 324 7.00 -4.80 -29.41
N PHE A 325 7.12 -4.97 -28.09
CA PHE A 325 7.38 -3.90 -27.14
C PHE A 325 8.69 -4.09 -26.38
N LEU A 326 9.28 -2.95 -25.98
CA LEU A 326 10.39 -2.87 -25.08
C LEU A 326 9.92 -2.14 -23.81
N LEU A 327 9.92 -2.86 -22.67
CA LEU A 327 9.47 -2.30 -21.40
C LEU A 327 10.65 -1.72 -20.60
N ILE A 328 10.51 -0.49 -20.12
CA ILE A 328 11.40 0.15 -19.16
C ILE A 328 10.61 0.33 -17.87
N GLY A 329 11.07 -0.26 -16.77
CA GLY A 329 10.37 -0.18 -15.51
C GLY A 329 11.21 -0.63 -14.33
N ARG A 330 10.65 -0.48 -13.13
CA ARG A 330 11.23 -1.04 -11.91
C ARG A 330 11.08 -2.56 -11.93
N CYS A 331 12.18 -3.27 -11.71
CA CYS A 331 12.13 -4.71 -11.53
C CYS A 331 11.51 -5.03 -10.16
N ALA A 332 10.25 -5.46 -10.15
CA ALA A 332 9.76 -6.28 -9.06
C ALA A 332 10.23 -7.70 -9.36
N HIS A 333 10.85 -8.36 -8.41
CA HIS A 333 11.39 -9.72 -8.51
C HIS A 333 10.29 -10.72 -8.92
N THR A 334 9.93 -10.75 -10.19
CA THR A 334 9.09 -11.80 -10.75
C THR A 334 10.01 -12.88 -11.28
N ARG A 335 10.35 -13.82 -10.42
CA ARG A 335 10.92 -15.10 -10.85
C ARG A 335 9.82 -15.85 -11.60
N THR A 336 9.61 -15.51 -12.86
CA THR A 336 8.92 -16.43 -13.79
C THR A 336 9.88 -17.59 -14.02
N ARG A 337 9.72 -18.64 -13.20
CA ARG A 337 10.36 -19.93 -13.42
C ARG A 337 9.67 -20.56 -14.63
N THR A 338 10.05 -20.15 -15.83
CA THR A 338 9.77 -20.90 -17.04
C THR A 338 10.63 -22.17 -16.97
N ARG A 339 10.04 -23.24 -16.42
CA ARG A 339 10.59 -24.58 -16.57
C ARG A 339 10.39 -24.96 -18.04
N ALA A 340 11.39 -24.64 -18.87
CA ALA A 340 11.49 -25.18 -20.21
C ALA A 340 11.69 -26.68 -20.06
N ARG A 341 10.64 -27.47 -20.24
CA ARG A 341 10.76 -28.88 -20.56
C ARG A 341 11.30 -28.93 -21.99
N THR A 342 12.59 -29.24 -22.11
CA THR A 342 13.22 -29.64 -23.37
C THR A 342 12.62 -30.96 -23.83
N HIS A 343 11.83 -30.91 -24.90
CA HIS A 343 11.68 -32.01 -25.81
C HIS A 343 11.79 -31.50 -27.26
N THR A 344 12.90 -31.90 -27.91
CA THR A 344 13.14 -32.08 -29.34
C THR A 344 12.88 -30.92 -30.32
N HIS A 345 14.01 -30.51 -30.91
CA HIS A 345 14.24 -30.00 -32.29
C HIS A 345 13.06 -29.31 -33.00
N THR A 346 13.14 -27.98 -33.05
CA THR A 346 13.04 -27.14 -34.26
C THR A 346 13.10 -25.65 -33.85
N HIS A 347 14.00 -24.90 -34.50
CA HIS A 347 14.16 -23.44 -34.50
C HIS A 347 13.80 -22.66 -33.21
N ALA A 348 14.82 -22.47 -32.38
CA ALA A 348 14.76 -21.58 -31.20
C ALA A 348 14.72 -20.11 -31.65
N HIS A 349 13.51 -19.52 -31.73
CA HIS A 349 13.38 -18.09 -31.60
C HIS A 349 13.64 -17.71 -30.14
N THR A 350 14.83 -17.19 -29.88
CA THR A 350 15.26 -16.70 -28.58
C THR A 350 14.32 -15.56 -28.15
N LEU A 351 13.50 -15.83 -27.16
CA LEU A 351 12.60 -14.83 -26.52
C LEU A 351 13.45 -13.77 -25.82
N SER A 352 13.70 -12.65 -26.49
CA SER A 352 14.43 -11.52 -25.94
C SER A 352 13.46 -10.48 -25.42
N ILE A 353 12.90 -10.70 -24.21
CA ILE A 353 12.26 -9.62 -23.44
C ILE A 353 13.41 -8.88 -22.76
N ARG A 354 13.80 -7.73 -23.31
CA ARG A 354 14.79 -6.86 -22.67
C ARG A 354 14.09 -5.96 -21.68
N PHE A 355 14.27 -6.26 -20.38
CA PHE A 355 13.97 -5.33 -19.31
C PHE A 355 15.19 -4.46 -19.06
N PHE A 356 15.04 -3.15 -19.20
CA PHE A 356 15.98 -2.21 -18.61
C PHE A 356 15.56 -1.94 -17.17
N GLN A 357 16.42 -2.38 -16.25
CA GLN A 357 16.20 -2.28 -14.82
C GLN A 357 16.75 -0.95 -14.31
N VAL A 358 15.94 -0.25 -13.54
CA VAL A 358 16.34 0.90 -12.75
C VAL A 358 16.33 0.52 -11.27
N GLY A 359 17.50 0.39 -10.68
CA GLY A 359 17.67 0.08 -9.25
C GLY A 359 18.73 -1.00 -8.98
N SER A 360 19.54 -0.80 -7.95
CA SER A 360 20.60 -1.71 -7.51
C SER A 360 20.02 -3.04 -7.01
N ASN A 361 20.64 -4.15 -7.46
CA ASN A 361 20.45 -5.55 -7.06
C ASN A 361 19.29 -6.33 -7.68
N CYS A 362 19.31 -6.46 -9.03
CA CYS A 362 18.81 -7.67 -9.65
C CYS A 362 20.00 -8.43 -10.26
N ASN A 363 20.53 -9.39 -9.54
CA ASN A 363 21.44 -10.36 -10.14
C ASN A 363 20.62 -11.23 -11.11
N LEU A 364 20.78 -10.98 -12.40
CA LEU A 364 20.43 -11.93 -13.45
C LEU A 364 21.43 -13.06 -13.34
N GLY A 365 21.12 -14.09 -12.53
CA GLY A 365 21.85 -15.36 -12.60
C GLY A 365 21.79 -15.87 -14.03
N ARG A 366 22.96 -16.17 -14.59
CA ARG A 366 23.23 -16.78 -15.90
C ARG A 366 22.44 -18.05 -16.11
#